data_ac3b9d143d5c2543b4ef9bd6c7a55ca7
#
_entry.id   ac3b9d143d5c2543b4ef9bd6c7a55ca7
#
_cell.length_a   1.000
_cell.length_b   1.000
_cell.length_c   1.000
_cell.angle_alpha   90.00
_cell.angle_beta   90.00
_cell.angle_gamma   90.00
#
_symmetry.space_group_name_H-M   'P 1'
#
loop_
_entity.id
_entity.type
_entity.pdbx_description
1 polymer ?
#
loop_
_entity_poly.entity_id
_entity_poly.type
_entity_poly.pdbx_seq_one_letter_code
_entity_poly.pdbx_strand_id
1 'polypeptide(L)' 'MAAAQDAAAPQDTWEYLTAALLPGAAKQILDLWGADGWELVQVVVNPNDPEQLVAYFKRALPA' A
#
# COMPACT_ATOMS: atom_id res chain seq x y z
N MET A 1 -17.14 -5.66 -1.12
CA MET A 1 -16.48 -5.63 -1.18
C MET A 1 -15.37 -6.22 -1.95
N ALA A 2 -14.38 -6.43 -1.39
CA ALA A 2 -13.19 -6.92 -2.08
C ALA A 2 -13.44 -8.18 -2.87
N ALA A 3 -14.43 -8.91 -2.47
CA ALA A 3 -14.73 -10.17 -3.14
C ALA A 3 -15.00 -10.00 -4.62
N ALA A 4 -15.62 -8.89 -5.00
CA ALA A 4 -15.92 -8.68 -6.40
C ALA A 4 -14.66 -8.52 -7.23
N GLN A 5 -13.68 -7.84 -6.66
CA GLN A 5 -12.44 -7.66 -7.38
C GLN A 5 -11.69 -8.96 -7.52
N ASP A 6 -11.70 -9.75 -6.47
CA ASP A 6 -11.00 -11.01 -6.51
C ASP A 6 -11.61 -11.93 -7.53
N ALA A 7 -12.90 -11.91 -7.63
CA ALA A 7 -13.57 -12.75 -8.61
C ALA A 7 -13.22 -12.35 -10.03
N ALA A 8 -12.97 -11.05 -10.26
CA ALA A 8 -12.67 -10.56 -11.59
C ALA A 8 -11.31 -11.00 -12.07
N ALA A 9 -10.39 -11.31 -11.17
CA ALA A 9 -9.03 -11.65 -11.55
C ALA A 9 -8.53 -12.80 -10.69
N PRO A 10 -9.09 -13.97 -10.85
CA PRO A 10 -8.77 -15.08 -9.95
C PRO A 10 -7.34 -15.58 -10.05
N GLN A 11 -6.66 -15.33 -11.15
CA GLN A 11 -5.27 -15.77 -11.28
C GLN A 11 -4.28 -14.76 -10.78
N ASP A 12 -4.73 -13.56 -10.48
CA ASP A 12 -3.81 -12.54 -10.06
C ASP A 12 -3.25 -12.86 -8.68
N THR A 13 -1.98 -12.62 -8.54
CA THR A 13 -1.32 -12.66 -7.25
C THR A 13 -0.76 -11.29 -6.98
N TRP A 14 -0.48 -11.02 -5.73
CA TRP A 14 -0.10 -9.68 -5.29
C TRP A 14 1.21 -9.73 -4.53
N GLU A 15 1.98 -8.69 -4.67
CA GLU A 15 3.08 -8.46 -3.76
C GLU A 15 2.74 -7.28 -2.89
N TYR A 16 3.31 -7.23 -1.70
CA TYR A 16 2.97 -6.24 -0.70
C TYR A 16 4.22 -5.49 -0.25
N LEU A 17 4.00 -4.24 0.13
CA LEU A 17 5.08 -3.38 0.57
C LEU A 17 4.58 -2.59 1.77
N THR A 18 5.46 -2.41 2.76
CA THR A 18 5.17 -1.49 3.85
C THR A 18 6.21 -0.38 3.83
N ALA A 19 5.77 0.84 4.11
CA ALA A 19 6.66 1.99 4.10
C ALA A 19 6.26 2.94 5.22
N ALA A 20 7.25 3.51 5.88
CA ALA A 20 7.00 4.52 6.90
C ALA A 20 6.59 5.83 6.22
N LEU A 21 5.57 6.48 6.78
CA LEU A 21 5.16 7.80 6.33
C LEU A 21 5.58 8.80 7.37
N LEU A 22 6.49 9.67 7.00
CA LEU A 22 6.96 10.71 7.90
C LEU A 22 6.03 11.89 7.85
N PRO A 23 5.77 12.55 8.98
CA PRO A 23 4.97 13.76 8.98
C PRO A 23 5.55 14.80 8.03
N GLY A 24 4.71 15.43 7.26
CA GLY A 24 5.14 16.44 6.32
C GLY A 24 5.65 15.92 5.00
N ALA A 25 5.85 14.61 4.87
CA ALA A 25 6.32 14.01 3.63
C ALA A 25 5.40 12.91 3.13
N ALA A 26 4.25 12.73 3.76
CA ALA A 26 3.39 11.60 3.44
C ALA A 26 2.97 11.59 1.98
N LYS A 27 2.54 12.74 1.47
CA LYS A 27 2.10 12.80 0.08
C LYS A 27 3.22 12.44 -0.88
N GLN A 28 4.41 12.93 -0.63
CA GLN A 28 5.55 12.64 -1.50
C GLN A 28 5.88 11.17 -1.50
N ILE A 29 5.83 10.55 -0.32
CA ILE A 29 6.12 9.12 -0.21
C ILE A 29 5.04 8.30 -0.91
N LEU A 30 3.78 8.66 -0.72
CA LEU A 30 2.69 7.95 -1.37
C LEU A 30 2.78 8.09 -2.89
N ASP A 31 3.09 9.29 -3.37
CA ASP A 31 3.20 9.52 -4.80
C ASP A 31 4.37 8.75 -5.39
N LEU A 32 5.46 8.66 -4.67
CA LEU A 32 6.63 7.93 -5.12
C LEU A 32 6.30 6.46 -5.38
N TRP A 33 5.67 5.82 -4.42
CA TRP A 33 5.31 4.42 -4.57
C TRP A 33 4.20 4.23 -5.58
N GLY A 34 3.24 5.16 -5.61
CA GLY A 34 2.16 5.09 -6.59
C GLY A 34 2.67 5.19 -8.02
N ALA A 35 3.68 6.02 -8.24
CA ALA A 35 4.26 6.15 -9.58
C ALA A 35 4.94 4.86 -10.04
N ASP A 36 5.32 4.01 -9.09
CA ASP A 36 5.92 2.73 -9.41
C ASP A 36 4.87 1.61 -9.48
N GLY A 37 3.62 1.96 -9.51
CA GLY A 37 2.55 0.98 -9.69
C GLY A 37 1.94 0.43 -8.42
N TRP A 38 2.35 0.95 -7.27
CA TRP A 38 1.83 0.47 -5.99
C TRP A 38 0.50 1.13 -5.66
N GLU A 39 -0.42 0.34 -5.15
CA GLU A 39 -1.71 0.82 -4.72
C GLU A 39 -1.77 0.83 -3.20
N LEU A 40 -2.19 1.93 -2.62
CA LEU A 40 -2.30 2.05 -1.17
C LEU A 40 -3.48 1.21 -0.68
N VAL A 41 -3.22 0.36 0.29
CA VAL A 41 -4.26 -0.46 0.90
C VAL A 41 -4.76 0.19 2.18
N GLN A 42 -3.84 0.58 3.05
CA GLN A 42 -4.22 1.12 4.34
C GLN A 42 -3.03 1.83 4.97
N VAL A 43 -3.33 2.79 5.82
CA VAL A 43 -2.34 3.46 6.65
C VAL A 43 -2.71 3.23 8.11
N VAL A 44 -1.74 2.83 8.90
CA VAL A 44 -1.95 2.57 10.32
C VAL A 44 -0.91 3.32 11.13
N VAL A 45 -1.22 3.53 12.40
CA VAL A 45 -0.28 4.14 13.33
C VAL A 45 0.71 3.08 13.77
N ASN A 46 2.00 3.44 13.79
CA ASN A 46 3.02 2.54 14.28
C ASN A 46 2.83 2.36 15.80
N PRO A 47 2.59 1.14 16.28
CA PRO A 47 2.35 0.96 17.71
C PRO A 47 3.54 1.30 18.59
N ASN A 48 4.74 1.27 18.04
CA ASN A 48 5.93 1.60 18.81
C ASN A 48 6.27 3.08 18.74
N ASP A 49 5.64 3.82 17.84
CA ASP A 49 5.91 5.24 17.68
C ASP A 49 4.66 5.89 17.13
N PRO A 50 3.80 6.42 18.02
CA PRO A 50 2.51 6.96 17.56
C PRO A 50 2.62 8.16 16.66
N GLU A 51 3.80 8.77 16.54
CA GLU A 51 3.99 9.87 15.62
C GLU A 51 4.34 9.40 14.22
N GLN A 52 4.53 8.10 14.03
CA GLN A 52 4.90 7.54 12.76
C GLN A 52 3.74 6.71 12.21
N LEU A 53 3.46 6.91 10.92
CA LEU A 53 2.45 6.12 10.24
C LEU A 53 3.13 5.09 9.36
N VAL A 54 2.47 3.97 9.17
CA VAL A 54 2.96 2.92 8.27
C VAL A 54 1.91 2.70 7.20
N ALA A 55 2.33 2.77 5.95
CA ALA A 55 1.45 2.55 4.82
C ALA A 55 1.68 1.14 4.28
N TYR A 56 0.59 0.48 3.94
CA TYR A 56 0.60 -0.83 3.33
C TYR A 56 0.16 -0.69 1.88
N PHE A 57 0.95 -1.22 0.98
CA PHE A 57 0.67 -1.15 -0.45
C PHE A 57 0.62 -2.55 -1.04
N LYS A 58 -0.02 -2.65 -2.18
CA LYS A 58 0.01 -3.89 -2.95
C LYS A 58 0.22 -3.57 -4.42
N ARG A 59 0.71 -4.55 -5.14
CA ARG A 59 0.88 -4.43 -6.58
C ARG A 59 0.72 -5.80 -7.19
N ALA A 60 0.05 -5.88 -8.33
CA ALA A 60 -0.12 -7.15 -9.01
C ALA A 60 1.21 -7.67 -9.50
N LEU A 61 1.44 -8.94 -9.30
CA LEU A 61 2.62 -9.57 -9.84
C LEU A 61 2.42 -9.85 -11.31
N PRO A 62 3.47 -9.77 -12.12
CA PRO A 62 3.36 -10.12 -13.52
C PRO A 62 2.93 -11.57 -13.68
N ALA A 63 2.16 -11.82 -14.70
CA ALA A 63 1.67 -13.16 -14.97
C ALA A 63 2.81 -14.10 -15.39
#